data_65d67ed2c46d9e8f6b04eb8fea0377ea
#
_entry.id   65d67ed2c46d9e8f6b04eb8fea0377ea
#
_cell.length_a   1.000
_cell.length_b   1.000
_cell.length_c   1.000
_cell.angle_alpha   90.00
_cell.angle_beta   90.00
_cell.angle_gamma   90.00
#
_symmetry.space_group_name_H-M   'P 1'
#
loop_
_entity.id
_entity.type
_entity.pdbx_description
1 polymer ?
#
loop_
_entity_poly.entity_id
_entity_poly.type
_entity_poly.pdbx_seq_one_letter_code
_entity_poly.pdbx_strand_id
1 'polypeptide(L)'
;MNQMAFQPFGSKKQMRVHFDTRTRFYRDSAPITERDISQGQRVYLDTMLNGDRVFAKTIWIRSTAEEGSSRGQISQIDLARNTVTVREELSDQAVKLQVSPTTAVRRGDQQASLSDLTVGALVALKFGAQRQISEITLLATPGSVFTFAGQVTYLDLSRRLIAIANRSDNQNYDVYMDAVAPNVLRQLREGVNVSLSAVFDGTRYAARSVDFQAASSKP
;
A
#
# COMPACT_ATOMS: atom_id res chain seq x y z
N MET A 1 21.14 3.81 8.62
CA MET A 1 19.78 3.29 8.38
C MET A 1 19.47 2.29 9.47
N ASN A 2 18.41 2.52 10.22
CA ASN A 2 18.00 1.66 11.34
C ASN A 2 16.98 0.64 10.87
N GLN A 3 16.73 -0.39 11.67
CA GLN A 3 15.72 -1.41 11.37
C GLN A 3 15.04 -1.88 12.64
N MET A 4 13.76 -2.25 12.52
CA MET A 4 13.04 -2.95 13.58
C MET A 4 12.37 -4.21 13.02
N ALA A 5 12.23 -5.22 13.87
CA ALA A 5 11.45 -6.42 13.55
C ALA A 5 10.00 -6.21 13.99
N PHE A 6 9.07 -6.57 13.14
CA PHE A 6 7.64 -6.55 13.45
C PHE A 6 6.97 -7.81 12.92
N GLN A 7 5.85 -8.14 13.50
CA GLN A 7 5.01 -9.24 13.05
C GLN A 7 3.75 -8.65 12.43
N PRO A 8 3.55 -8.80 11.10
CA PRO A 8 2.33 -8.34 10.44
C PRO A 8 1.09 -8.95 11.08
N PHE A 9 0.01 -8.20 11.09
CA PHE A 9 -1.27 -8.66 11.62
C PHE A 9 -1.74 -9.90 10.83
N GLY A 10 -2.10 -10.98 11.55
CA GLY A 10 -2.49 -12.25 10.93
C GLY A 10 -1.34 -13.18 10.52
N SER A 11 -0.10 -12.69 10.43
CA SER A 11 1.08 -13.48 10.10
C SER A 11 1.75 -14.08 11.34
N LYS A 12 2.34 -15.27 11.19
CA LYS A 12 3.25 -15.85 12.20
C LYS A 12 4.72 -15.51 11.92
N LYS A 13 5.00 -14.94 10.75
CA LYS A 13 6.36 -14.64 10.31
C LYS A 13 6.73 -13.21 10.70
N GLN A 14 7.92 -13.03 11.26
CA GLN A 14 8.48 -11.70 11.50
C GLN A 14 9.05 -11.12 10.21
N MET A 15 8.87 -9.82 10.04
CA MET A 15 9.44 -9.03 8.97
C MET A 15 10.31 -7.91 9.55
N ARG A 16 11.19 -7.36 8.72
CA ARG A 16 12.01 -6.21 9.06
C ARG A 16 11.54 -4.99 8.27
N VAL A 17 11.38 -3.90 8.95
CA VAL A 17 11.16 -2.60 8.34
C VAL A 17 12.37 -1.70 8.62
N HIS A 18 12.80 -1.02 7.56
CA HIS A 18 13.89 -0.06 7.63
C HIS A 18 13.34 1.34 7.89
N PHE A 19 14.10 2.17 8.60
CA PHE A 19 13.76 3.56 8.84
C PHE A 19 15.02 4.43 8.99
N ASP A 20 14.85 5.73 8.83
CA ASP A 20 15.93 6.72 8.99
C ASP A 20 15.37 8.04 9.55
N THR A 21 16.16 9.10 9.46
CA THR A 21 15.81 10.44 9.97
C THR A 21 14.57 11.06 9.30
N ARG A 22 14.11 10.52 8.18
CA ARG A 22 12.90 10.97 7.47
C ARG A 22 11.64 10.28 8.00
N THR A 23 11.79 9.16 8.73
CA THR A 23 10.68 8.42 9.32
C THR A 23 10.08 9.23 10.46
N ARG A 24 8.78 9.38 10.45
CA ARG A 24 8.02 10.08 11.48
C ARG A 24 7.43 9.08 12.47
N PHE A 25 7.50 9.41 13.74
CA PHE A 25 6.97 8.57 14.82
C PHE A 25 5.91 9.36 15.59
N TYR A 26 4.77 8.72 15.85
CA TYR A 26 3.67 9.34 16.59
C TYR A 26 3.08 8.38 17.62
N ARG A 27 2.65 8.94 18.75
CA ARG A 27 1.74 8.27 19.69
C ARG A 27 0.42 9.04 19.66
N ASP A 28 -0.64 8.38 19.17
CA ASP A 28 -1.89 9.03 18.80
C ASP A 28 -1.61 10.16 17.77
N SER A 29 -1.71 11.41 18.14
CA SER A 29 -1.36 12.55 17.29
C SER A 29 -0.09 13.30 17.74
N ALA A 30 0.53 12.88 18.84
CA ALA A 30 1.72 13.53 19.38
C ALA A 30 3.01 12.94 18.76
N PRO A 31 3.96 13.77 18.28
CA PRO A 31 5.24 13.28 17.80
C PRO A 31 6.04 12.65 18.95
N ILE A 32 6.69 11.53 18.65
CA ILE A 32 7.55 10.78 19.55
C ILE A 32 8.87 10.42 18.86
N THR A 33 9.73 9.68 19.53
CA THR A 33 10.98 9.16 18.98
C THR A 33 10.95 7.64 18.88
N GLU A 34 11.91 7.05 18.17
CA GLU A 34 12.05 5.60 18.07
C GLU A 34 12.22 4.91 19.44
N ARG A 35 12.80 5.64 20.43
CA ARG A 35 13.06 5.11 21.77
C ARG A 35 11.78 4.92 22.61
N ASP A 36 10.70 5.54 22.18
CA ASP A 36 9.41 5.46 22.85
C ASP A 36 8.62 4.20 22.45
N ILE A 37 9.17 3.42 21.51
CA ILE A 37 8.56 2.18 21.05
C ILE A 37 9.10 1.01 21.89
N SER A 38 8.20 0.30 22.56
CA SER A 38 8.54 -0.86 23.38
C SER A 38 8.39 -2.16 22.59
N GLN A 39 9.19 -3.18 22.92
CA GLN A 39 9.04 -4.51 22.38
C GLN A 39 7.66 -5.10 22.71
N GLY A 40 7.04 -5.77 21.75
CA GLY A 40 5.70 -6.33 21.90
C GLY A 40 4.56 -5.33 21.74
N GLN A 41 4.88 -4.05 21.58
CA GLN A 41 3.89 -3.01 21.36
C GLN A 41 3.30 -3.09 19.97
N ARG A 42 1.97 -2.87 19.85
CA ARG A 42 1.29 -2.77 18.57
C ARG A 42 1.63 -1.44 17.91
N VAL A 43 2.09 -1.50 16.67
CA VAL A 43 2.41 -0.33 15.85
C VAL A 43 1.64 -0.39 14.54
N TYR A 44 1.38 0.77 13.96
CA TYR A 44 0.82 0.93 12.62
C TYR A 44 1.90 1.55 11.75
N LEU A 45 2.14 0.98 10.59
CA LEU A 45 3.21 1.35 9.70
C LEU A 45 2.63 1.87 8.38
N ASP A 46 2.99 3.09 8.00
CA ASP A 46 2.90 3.52 6.60
C ASP A 46 4.24 3.21 5.95
N THR A 47 4.23 2.31 4.99
CA THR A 47 5.44 1.77 4.40
C THR A 47 5.50 2.04 2.91
N MET A 48 6.70 2.01 2.37
CA MET A 48 6.99 1.98 0.94
C MET A 48 8.03 0.91 0.65
N LEU A 49 8.00 0.35 -0.54
CA LEU A 49 9.07 -0.49 -1.03
C LEU A 49 10.21 0.38 -1.55
N ASN A 50 11.42 0.10 -1.10
CA ASN A 50 12.65 0.69 -1.59
C ASN A 50 13.55 -0.46 -2.08
N GLY A 51 13.37 -0.81 -3.34
CA GLY A 51 13.94 -2.02 -3.90
C GLY A 51 13.26 -3.27 -3.32
N ASP A 52 14.04 -4.11 -2.67
CA ASP A 52 13.60 -5.32 -1.96
C ASP A 52 13.33 -5.07 -0.46
N ARG A 53 13.45 -3.82 0.00
CA ARG A 53 13.34 -3.46 1.41
C ARG A 53 12.05 -2.73 1.68
N VAL A 54 11.37 -3.14 2.74
CA VAL A 54 10.24 -2.38 3.29
C VAL A 54 10.79 -1.24 4.11
N PHE A 55 10.40 -0.01 3.77
CA PHE A 55 10.81 1.21 4.45
C PHE A 55 9.62 1.88 5.11
N ALA A 56 9.72 2.26 6.38
CA ALA A 56 8.68 2.99 7.09
C ALA A 56 8.80 4.50 6.84
N LYS A 57 7.75 5.09 6.30
CA LYS A 57 7.57 6.55 6.22
C LYS A 57 7.08 7.10 7.54
N THR A 58 6.09 6.43 8.12
CA THR A 58 5.51 6.83 9.39
C THR A 58 5.19 5.62 10.24
N ILE A 59 5.41 5.73 11.54
CA ILE A 59 5.13 4.70 12.52
C ILE A 59 4.25 5.33 13.61
N TRP A 60 3.08 4.73 13.86
CA TRP A 60 2.16 5.18 14.90
C TRP A 60 2.00 4.13 15.99
N ILE A 61 1.97 4.59 17.22
CA ILE A 61 1.44 3.88 18.36
C ILE A 61 0.07 4.47 18.67
N ARG A 62 -0.94 3.64 18.84
CA ARG A 62 -2.25 4.07 19.32
C ARG A 62 -2.48 3.54 20.72
N SER A 63 -2.92 4.41 21.63
CA SER A 63 -3.20 4.07 23.03
C SER A 63 -4.42 3.18 23.17
N THR A 64 -5.38 3.31 22.27
CA THR A 64 -6.53 2.42 22.17
C THR A 64 -6.24 1.32 21.16
N ALA A 65 -6.51 0.07 21.52
CA ALA A 65 -6.34 -1.11 20.66
C ALA A 65 -7.44 -1.16 19.59
N GLU A 66 -7.55 -0.10 18.79
CA GLU A 66 -8.50 -0.02 17.70
C GLU A 66 -7.87 -0.52 16.41
N GLU A 67 -8.67 -1.18 15.65
CA GLU A 67 -8.60 -1.61 14.26
C GLU A 67 -7.21 -1.72 13.61
N GLY A 68 -6.81 -2.92 13.26
CA GLY A 68 -5.69 -3.15 12.34
C GLY A 68 -6.14 -2.88 10.91
N SER A 69 -5.20 -2.47 10.08
CA SER A 69 -5.41 -2.41 8.64
C SER A 69 -4.30 -3.16 7.92
N SER A 70 -4.64 -3.76 6.80
CA SER A 70 -3.71 -4.43 5.90
C SER A 70 -4.13 -4.17 4.46
N ARG A 71 -3.18 -4.27 3.53
CA ARG A 71 -3.45 -4.31 2.10
C ARG A 71 -3.00 -5.63 1.55
N GLY A 72 -3.69 -6.11 0.53
CA GLY A 72 -3.30 -7.35 -0.11
C GLY A 72 -4.14 -7.66 -1.33
N GLN A 73 -3.70 -8.69 -2.03
CA GLN A 73 -4.36 -9.17 -3.23
C GLN A 73 -5.20 -10.40 -2.92
N ILE A 74 -6.43 -10.42 -3.40
CA ILE A 74 -7.31 -11.59 -3.29
C ILE A 74 -6.74 -12.72 -4.16
N SER A 75 -6.39 -13.83 -3.52
CA SER A 75 -5.93 -15.05 -4.19
C SER A 75 -7.03 -16.11 -4.34
N GLN A 76 -8.03 -16.11 -3.46
CA GLN A 76 -9.15 -17.04 -3.52
C GLN A 76 -10.40 -16.45 -2.84
N ILE A 77 -11.57 -16.78 -3.36
CA ILE A 77 -12.87 -16.43 -2.78
C ILE A 77 -13.71 -17.71 -2.71
N ASP A 78 -14.29 -17.99 -1.56
CA ASP A 78 -15.24 -19.07 -1.33
C ASP A 78 -16.53 -18.45 -0.78
N LEU A 79 -17.48 -18.18 -1.68
CA LEU A 79 -18.76 -17.56 -1.32
C LEU A 79 -19.63 -18.48 -0.45
N ALA A 80 -19.52 -19.80 -0.64
CA ALA A 80 -20.32 -20.75 0.12
C ALA A 80 -19.90 -20.79 1.59
N ARG A 81 -18.61 -20.57 1.86
CA ARG A 81 -18.05 -20.53 3.22
C ARG A 81 -17.84 -19.11 3.73
N ASN A 82 -18.18 -18.09 2.96
CA ASN A 82 -17.91 -16.69 3.28
C ASN A 82 -16.44 -16.46 3.67
N THR A 83 -15.50 -17.00 2.88
CA THR A 83 -14.07 -16.80 3.12
C THR A 83 -13.38 -16.14 1.95
N VAL A 84 -12.43 -15.27 2.26
CA VAL A 84 -11.52 -14.63 1.30
C VAL A 84 -10.10 -14.95 1.71
N THR A 85 -9.29 -15.41 0.76
CA THR A 85 -7.86 -15.58 0.98
C THR A 85 -7.14 -14.40 0.35
N VAL A 86 -6.36 -13.70 1.15
CA VAL A 86 -5.63 -12.49 0.73
C VAL A 86 -4.15 -12.72 0.92
N ARG A 87 -3.36 -12.45 -0.12
CA ARG A 87 -1.90 -12.36 -0.02
C ARG A 87 -1.57 -10.93 0.36
N GLU A 88 -1.06 -10.76 1.57
CA GLU A 88 -0.70 -9.44 2.08
C GLU A 88 0.46 -8.82 1.29
N GLU A 89 0.41 -7.51 1.06
CA GLU A 89 1.40 -6.76 0.29
C GLU A 89 2.80 -6.80 0.93
N LEU A 90 2.86 -6.87 2.26
CA LEU A 90 4.11 -6.89 3.03
C LEU A 90 4.60 -8.32 3.34
N SER A 91 3.85 -9.35 2.96
CA SER A 91 4.25 -10.74 3.18
C SER A 91 3.79 -11.60 2.01
N ASP A 92 4.61 -12.56 1.58
CA ASP A 92 4.21 -13.54 0.57
C ASP A 92 3.20 -14.58 1.09
N GLN A 93 2.75 -14.44 2.32
CA GLN A 93 1.83 -15.39 2.94
C GLN A 93 0.39 -15.05 2.59
N ALA A 94 -0.34 -16.05 2.10
CA ALA A 94 -1.77 -15.97 1.94
C ALA A 94 -2.47 -16.23 3.28
N VAL A 95 -3.31 -15.29 3.71
CA VAL A 95 -4.10 -15.39 4.94
C VAL A 95 -5.55 -15.65 4.56
N LYS A 96 -6.11 -16.75 5.07
CA LYS A 96 -7.53 -17.04 4.91
C LYS A 96 -8.32 -16.32 5.99
N LEU A 97 -9.28 -15.54 5.56
CA LEU A 97 -10.06 -14.63 6.40
C LEU A 97 -11.54 -15.02 6.33
N GLN A 98 -12.18 -15.07 7.48
CA GLN A 98 -13.63 -15.26 7.57
C GLN A 98 -14.33 -13.91 7.41
N VAL A 99 -15.26 -13.83 6.47
CA VAL A 99 -16.11 -12.67 6.25
C VAL A 99 -17.44 -12.89 6.96
N SER A 100 -17.78 -12.00 7.86
CA SER A 100 -19.06 -12.08 8.59
C SER A 100 -20.16 -11.31 7.82
N PRO A 101 -21.45 -11.57 8.12
CA PRO A 101 -22.54 -10.75 7.56
C PRO A 101 -22.45 -9.27 7.93
N THR A 102 -21.72 -8.94 9.00
CA THR A 102 -21.49 -7.56 9.46
C THR A 102 -20.26 -6.91 8.85
N THR A 103 -19.46 -7.65 8.06
CA THR A 103 -18.31 -7.10 7.35
C THR A 103 -18.78 -6.17 6.24
N ALA A 104 -18.41 -4.90 6.30
CA ALA A 104 -18.70 -3.96 5.24
C ALA A 104 -17.80 -4.24 4.03
N VAL A 105 -18.38 -4.34 2.84
CA VAL A 105 -17.61 -4.38 1.57
C VAL A 105 -17.86 -3.07 0.84
N ARG A 106 -16.80 -2.40 0.39
CA ARG A 106 -16.87 -1.09 -0.26
C ARG A 106 -16.04 -1.05 -1.55
N ARG A 107 -16.46 -0.17 -2.46
CA ARG A 107 -15.69 0.27 -3.63
C ARG A 107 -15.65 1.80 -3.61
N GLY A 108 -14.54 2.37 -3.15
CA GLY A 108 -14.50 3.79 -2.79
C GLY A 108 -15.54 4.08 -1.69
N ASP A 109 -16.37 5.10 -1.91
CA ASP A 109 -17.44 5.46 -0.96
C ASP A 109 -18.74 4.66 -1.14
N GLN A 110 -18.81 3.80 -2.15
CA GLN A 110 -20.01 3.01 -2.44
C GLN A 110 -19.99 1.68 -1.69
N GLN A 111 -21.16 1.27 -1.21
CA GLN A 111 -21.36 -0.06 -0.65
C GLN A 111 -21.28 -1.09 -1.79
N ALA A 112 -20.60 -2.19 -1.52
CA ALA A 112 -20.47 -3.33 -2.41
C ALA A 112 -20.81 -4.62 -1.66
N SER A 113 -20.82 -5.74 -2.37
CA SER A 113 -21.06 -7.06 -1.81
C SER A 113 -19.83 -7.96 -1.95
N LEU A 114 -19.83 -9.09 -1.24
CA LEU A 114 -18.74 -10.07 -1.36
C LEU A 114 -18.64 -10.63 -2.79
N SER A 115 -19.75 -10.69 -3.54
CA SER A 115 -19.80 -11.13 -4.94
C SER A 115 -19.15 -10.15 -5.92
N ASP A 116 -18.93 -8.89 -5.52
CA ASP A 116 -18.24 -7.89 -6.34
C ASP A 116 -16.71 -8.02 -6.26
N LEU A 117 -16.23 -8.82 -5.30
CA LEU A 117 -14.81 -9.11 -5.19
C LEU A 117 -14.41 -10.14 -6.24
N THR A 118 -13.23 -9.97 -6.82
CA THR A 118 -12.68 -10.88 -7.83
C THR A 118 -11.27 -11.31 -7.43
N VAL A 119 -10.88 -12.52 -7.84
CA VAL A 119 -9.49 -12.98 -7.68
C VAL A 119 -8.57 -12.04 -8.47
N GLY A 120 -7.43 -11.71 -7.87
CA GLY A 120 -6.50 -10.72 -8.39
C GLY A 120 -6.82 -9.28 -8.00
N ALA A 121 -7.96 -9.01 -7.37
CA ALA A 121 -8.27 -7.67 -6.89
C ALA A 121 -7.38 -7.25 -5.73
N LEU A 122 -6.96 -5.98 -5.72
CA LEU A 122 -6.28 -5.34 -4.60
C LEU A 122 -7.32 -4.80 -3.63
N VAL A 123 -7.17 -5.13 -2.36
CA VAL A 123 -8.09 -4.72 -1.29
C VAL A 123 -7.36 -4.13 -0.10
N ALA A 124 -7.99 -3.17 0.55
CA ALA A 124 -7.65 -2.77 1.92
C ALA A 124 -8.58 -3.48 2.89
N LEU A 125 -8.03 -3.96 3.97
CA LEU A 125 -8.74 -4.67 5.03
C LEU A 125 -8.68 -3.85 6.31
N LYS A 126 -9.80 -3.76 7.04
CA LYS A 126 -9.82 -3.28 8.42
C LYS A 126 -10.22 -4.42 9.35
N PHE A 127 -9.58 -4.49 10.48
CA PHE A 127 -9.78 -5.52 11.47
C PHE A 127 -10.22 -4.89 12.80
N GLY A 128 -11.30 -5.37 13.36
CA GLY A 128 -11.74 -5.01 14.71
C GLY A 128 -10.89 -5.64 15.81
N ALA A 129 -11.23 -5.36 17.05
CA ALA A 129 -10.49 -5.76 18.26
C ALA A 129 -10.22 -7.27 18.40
N GLN A 130 -11.07 -8.12 17.84
CA GLN A 130 -10.96 -9.59 17.90
C GLN A 130 -10.38 -10.21 16.63
N ARG A 131 -9.64 -9.46 15.83
CA ARG A 131 -9.10 -9.92 14.53
C ARG A 131 -10.18 -10.29 13.49
N GLN A 132 -11.42 -9.89 13.71
CA GLN A 132 -12.47 -10.05 12.72
C GLN A 132 -12.36 -8.93 11.67
N ILE A 133 -12.63 -9.28 10.42
CA ILE A 133 -12.67 -8.25 9.36
C ILE A 133 -13.93 -7.41 9.59
N SER A 134 -13.74 -6.11 9.81
CA SER A 134 -14.83 -5.13 9.89
C SER A 134 -15.17 -4.54 8.53
N GLU A 135 -14.16 -4.34 7.67
CA GLU A 135 -14.35 -3.76 6.34
C GLU A 135 -13.36 -4.34 5.33
N ILE A 136 -13.84 -4.54 4.10
CA ILE A 136 -13.04 -4.83 2.90
C ILE A 136 -13.29 -3.71 1.90
N THR A 137 -12.28 -2.93 1.58
CA THR A 137 -12.38 -1.89 0.54
C THR A 137 -11.66 -2.36 -0.72
N LEU A 138 -12.41 -2.47 -1.82
CA LEU A 138 -11.85 -2.77 -3.15
C LEU A 138 -11.11 -1.54 -3.67
N LEU A 139 -9.80 -1.66 -3.84
CA LEU A 139 -8.92 -0.59 -4.32
C LEU A 139 -8.74 -0.64 -5.84
N ALA A 140 -8.53 -1.83 -6.39
CA ALA A 140 -8.32 -2.04 -7.82
C ALA A 140 -8.77 -3.44 -8.24
N THR A 141 -9.29 -3.54 -9.45
CA THR A 141 -9.52 -4.83 -10.13
C THR A 141 -8.54 -4.97 -11.29
N PRO A 142 -8.14 -6.19 -11.68
CA PRO A 142 -7.31 -6.39 -12.86
C PRO A 142 -7.92 -5.71 -14.09
N GLY A 143 -7.11 -4.97 -14.84
CA GLY A 143 -7.55 -4.19 -16.00
C GLY A 143 -8.01 -2.76 -15.70
N SER A 144 -8.21 -2.38 -14.44
CA SER A 144 -8.54 -1.00 -14.08
C SER A 144 -7.43 -0.03 -14.47
N VAL A 145 -7.82 1.12 -15.04
CA VAL A 145 -6.91 2.20 -15.43
C VAL A 145 -6.90 3.26 -14.34
N PHE A 146 -5.71 3.69 -13.98
CA PHE A 146 -5.45 4.73 -12.99
C PHE A 146 -4.64 5.87 -13.61
N THR A 147 -4.90 7.08 -13.17
CA THR A 147 -4.07 8.24 -13.47
C THR A 147 -3.41 8.71 -12.19
N PHE A 148 -2.08 8.70 -12.16
CA PHE A 148 -1.30 9.21 -11.05
C PHE A 148 -0.63 10.52 -11.49
N ALA A 149 -0.76 11.56 -10.69
CA ALA A 149 -0.13 12.84 -10.93
C ALA A 149 0.60 13.32 -9.68
N GLY A 150 1.91 13.51 -9.78
CA GLY A 150 2.70 13.89 -8.62
C GLY A 150 4.20 13.88 -8.87
N GLN A 151 4.94 13.85 -7.78
CA GLN A 151 6.40 13.86 -7.80
C GLN A 151 6.95 12.44 -7.75
N VAL A 152 7.93 12.15 -8.58
CA VAL A 152 8.72 10.92 -8.50
C VAL A 152 9.58 10.99 -7.23
N THR A 153 9.32 10.08 -6.28
CA THR A 153 10.01 10.02 -4.98
C THR A 153 11.10 8.96 -4.93
N TYR A 154 11.05 8.01 -5.87
CA TYR A 154 12.04 6.95 -6.01
C TYR A 154 12.13 6.50 -7.47
N LEU A 155 13.32 6.14 -7.91
CA LEU A 155 13.59 5.66 -9.27
C LEU A 155 14.58 4.49 -9.25
N ASP A 156 14.17 3.34 -9.79
CA ASP A 156 15.03 2.20 -10.08
C ASP A 156 14.93 1.86 -11.57
N LEU A 157 15.90 2.33 -12.35
CA LEU A 157 15.96 2.08 -13.79
C LEU A 157 16.25 0.62 -14.13
N SER A 158 16.94 -0.12 -13.25
CA SER A 158 17.27 -1.53 -13.49
C SER A 158 16.02 -2.41 -13.39
N ARG A 159 15.13 -2.09 -12.49
CA ARG A 159 13.83 -2.77 -12.30
C ARG A 159 12.69 -2.08 -13.05
N ARG A 160 12.98 -0.98 -13.73
CA ARG A 160 11.98 -0.13 -14.39
C ARG A 160 10.84 0.26 -13.44
N LEU A 161 11.17 0.62 -12.22
CA LEU A 161 10.25 0.96 -11.16
C LEU A 161 10.40 2.42 -10.76
N ILE A 162 9.28 3.11 -10.60
CA ILE A 162 9.22 4.41 -9.92
C ILE A 162 8.24 4.35 -8.76
N ALA A 163 8.50 5.14 -7.71
CA ALA A 163 7.48 5.51 -6.75
C ALA A 163 7.05 6.95 -7.02
N ILE A 164 5.74 7.18 -7.04
CA ILE A 164 5.13 8.50 -7.25
C ILE A 164 4.30 8.89 -6.04
N ALA A 165 4.58 10.07 -5.46
CA ALA A 165 3.71 10.69 -4.46
C ALA A 165 2.51 11.32 -5.18
N ASN A 166 1.38 10.64 -5.20
CA ASN A 166 0.19 11.07 -5.90
C ASN A 166 -0.48 12.23 -5.16
N ARG A 167 -0.75 13.33 -5.88
CA ARG A 167 -1.29 14.56 -5.28
C ARG A 167 -2.75 14.45 -4.85
N SER A 168 -3.53 13.56 -5.48
CA SER A 168 -4.98 13.50 -5.25
C SER A 168 -5.33 12.89 -3.90
N ASP A 169 -4.52 11.96 -3.41
CA ASP A 169 -4.77 11.20 -2.17
C ASP A 169 -3.59 11.21 -1.19
N ASN A 170 -2.51 11.89 -1.59
CA ASN A 170 -1.27 12.00 -0.81
C ASN A 170 -0.64 10.63 -0.45
N GLN A 171 -0.88 9.60 -1.30
CA GLN A 171 -0.32 8.27 -1.18
C GLN A 171 0.83 8.07 -2.16
N ASN A 172 1.74 7.13 -1.84
CA ASN A 172 2.77 6.70 -2.77
C ASN A 172 2.31 5.44 -3.49
N TYR A 173 2.61 5.40 -4.78
CA TYR A 173 2.32 4.27 -5.65
C TYR A 173 3.59 3.83 -6.36
N ASP A 174 3.85 2.53 -6.30
CA ASP A 174 4.89 1.87 -7.08
C ASP A 174 4.34 1.54 -8.46
N VAL A 175 4.98 2.08 -9.50
CA VAL A 175 4.53 1.92 -10.89
C VAL A 175 5.67 1.37 -11.73
N TYR A 176 5.41 0.27 -12.41
CA TYR A 176 6.35 -0.38 -13.31
C TYR A 176 6.29 0.23 -14.70
N MET A 177 7.44 0.51 -15.25
CA MET A 177 7.65 1.27 -16.49
C MET A 177 8.04 0.39 -17.67
N ASP A 178 7.69 -0.92 -17.67
CA ASP A 178 8.14 -1.90 -18.65
C ASP A 178 7.75 -1.52 -20.09
N ALA A 179 6.55 -0.98 -20.27
CA ALA A 179 6.01 -0.57 -21.56
C ALA A 179 6.40 0.86 -21.98
N VAL A 180 7.11 1.61 -21.10
CA VAL A 180 7.47 2.99 -21.38
C VAL A 180 8.74 3.05 -22.24
N ALA A 181 8.71 3.91 -23.25
CA ALA A 181 9.81 4.04 -24.20
C ALA A 181 11.12 4.48 -23.52
N PRO A 182 12.28 3.96 -23.97
CA PRO A 182 13.59 4.26 -23.34
C PRO A 182 13.98 5.74 -23.32
N ASN A 183 13.50 6.51 -24.30
CA ASN A 183 13.74 7.97 -24.35
C ASN A 183 13.02 8.72 -23.23
N VAL A 184 11.82 8.24 -22.82
CA VAL A 184 11.06 8.79 -21.69
C VAL A 184 11.70 8.39 -20.37
N LEU A 185 12.11 7.12 -20.23
CA LEU A 185 12.82 6.63 -19.04
C LEU A 185 14.08 7.43 -18.73
N ARG A 186 14.83 7.82 -19.77
CA ARG A 186 16.06 8.62 -19.62
C ARG A 186 15.80 10.03 -19.09
N GLN A 187 14.60 10.53 -19.18
CA GLN A 187 14.21 11.86 -18.67
C GLN A 187 13.71 11.82 -17.23
N LEU A 188 13.34 10.63 -16.73
CA LEU A 188 12.90 10.47 -15.36
C LEU A 188 14.03 10.73 -14.37
N ARG A 189 13.72 11.48 -13.31
CA ARG A 189 14.60 11.76 -12.17
C ARG A 189 13.73 11.84 -10.91
N GLU A 190 14.31 11.53 -9.78
CA GLU A 190 13.68 11.85 -8.50
C GLU A 190 13.44 13.36 -8.40
N GLY A 191 12.32 13.76 -7.84
CA GLY A 191 11.91 15.16 -7.74
C GLY A 191 11.14 15.70 -8.94
N VAL A 192 11.13 15.02 -10.08
CA VAL A 192 10.38 15.47 -11.27
C VAL A 192 8.88 15.23 -11.07
N ASN A 193 8.06 16.19 -11.50
CA ASN A 193 6.61 16.05 -11.53
C ASN A 193 6.17 15.38 -12.84
N VAL A 194 5.38 14.32 -12.70
CA VAL A 194 4.83 13.60 -13.85
C VAL A 194 3.33 13.38 -13.68
N SER A 195 2.66 13.18 -14.82
CA SER A 195 1.35 12.56 -14.89
C SER A 195 1.49 11.28 -15.68
N LEU A 196 0.98 10.18 -15.17
CA LEU A 196 1.05 8.90 -15.86
C LEU A 196 -0.28 8.17 -15.82
N SER A 197 -0.55 7.43 -16.89
CA SER A 197 -1.62 6.44 -16.94
C SER A 197 -1.03 5.06 -16.71
N ALA A 198 -1.62 4.30 -15.80
CA ALA A 198 -1.21 2.94 -15.50
C ALA A 198 -2.41 2.00 -15.43
N VAL A 199 -2.18 0.74 -15.73
CA VAL A 199 -3.15 -0.34 -15.56
C VAL A 199 -2.73 -1.19 -14.39
N PHE A 200 -3.68 -1.54 -13.54
CA PHE A 200 -3.47 -2.59 -12.55
C PHE A 200 -3.62 -3.95 -13.26
N ASP A 201 -2.55 -4.72 -13.37
CA ASP A 201 -2.55 -6.00 -14.10
C ASP A 201 -3.04 -7.19 -13.24
N GLY A 202 -3.34 -6.93 -11.99
CA GLY A 202 -3.70 -7.93 -10.98
C GLY A 202 -2.56 -8.23 -10.00
N THR A 203 -1.36 -7.69 -10.24
CA THR A 203 -0.22 -7.80 -9.31
C THR A 203 0.42 -6.45 -9.03
N ARG A 204 0.43 -5.55 -10.01
CA ARG A 204 1.14 -4.28 -9.97
C ARG A 204 0.50 -3.24 -10.87
N TYR A 205 0.87 -1.99 -10.69
CA TYR A 205 0.55 -0.92 -11.62
C TYR A 205 1.61 -0.87 -12.73
N ALA A 206 1.18 -1.05 -13.99
CA ALA A 206 2.02 -0.98 -15.17
C ALA A 206 1.71 0.30 -15.95
N ALA A 207 2.68 1.19 -16.10
CA ALA A 207 2.53 2.43 -16.83
C ALA A 207 2.29 2.18 -18.32
N ARG A 208 1.35 2.92 -18.90
CA ARG A 208 1.08 2.97 -20.35
C ARG A 208 1.64 4.23 -20.99
N SER A 209 1.54 5.37 -20.29
CA SER A 209 2.06 6.65 -20.75
C SER A 209 2.59 7.45 -19.57
N VAL A 210 3.55 8.31 -19.85
CA VAL A 210 4.13 9.27 -18.89
C VAL A 210 4.28 10.62 -19.59
N ASP A 211 3.73 11.63 -18.95
CA ASP A 211 3.81 13.03 -19.37
C ASP A 211 4.54 13.83 -18.30
N PHE A 212 5.54 14.60 -18.70
CA PHE A 212 6.28 15.46 -17.78
C PHE A 212 5.49 16.76 -17.55
N GLN A 213 5.27 17.08 -16.30
CA GLN A 213 4.65 18.36 -15.95
C GLN A 213 5.74 19.42 -15.79
N ALA A 214 5.55 20.55 -16.47
CA ALA A 214 6.41 21.71 -16.25
C ALA A 214 6.40 22.07 -14.75
N ALA A 215 7.58 22.37 -14.20
CA ALA A 215 7.65 22.93 -12.86
C ALA A 215 6.76 24.16 -12.82
N SER A 216 5.71 24.14 -12.01
CA SER A 216 4.90 25.33 -11.76
C SER A 216 5.84 26.39 -11.18
N SER A 217 6.27 27.33 -12.01
CA SER A 217 6.91 28.54 -11.51
C SER A 217 5.86 29.25 -10.66
N LYS A 218 6.03 29.17 -9.34
CA LYS A 218 5.24 29.97 -8.41
C LYS A 218 5.56 31.44 -8.68
N PRO A 219 4.57 32.29 -8.91
CA PRO A 219 4.80 33.75 -8.99
C PRO A 219 5.28 34.27 -7.65
#